data_c8ffde11c9b4f243a95e042241602934
#
_entry.id   c8ffde11c9b4f243a95e042241602934
#
_cell.length_a   1.000
_cell.length_b   1.000
_cell.length_c   1.000
_cell.angle_alpha   90.00
_cell.angle_beta   90.00
_cell.angle_gamma   90.00
#
_symmetry.space_group_name_H-M   'P 1'
#
loop_
_entity.id
_entity.type
_entity.pdbx_description
1 polymer ?
#
loop_
_entity_poly.entity_id
_entity_poly.type
_entity_poly.pdbx_seq_one_letter_code
_entity_poly.pdbx_strand_id
1 'polypeptide(L)'
;MATTSPSLGYGGLFLNIGGALSGAIGSFYSAKVAKINLEGQAFIADTNARIAELGAQSVLNQGQQEIGRVTMQAGRVKSAQRVALAANGVDLGEGNAAELQASTDIMKEIDRNTVEANAVRSAWGYRTQAVNSQNDALIK
;
A
#
# COMPACT_ATOMS: atom_id res chain seq x y z
N MET A 1 -3.76 -86.48 8.77
CA MET A 1 -4.67 -85.39 8.40
C MET A 1 -4.56 -84.32 9.47
N ALA A 2 -3.85 -83.28 9.22
CA ALA A 2 -3.65 -82.18 10.15
C ALA A 2 -4.66 -81.08 9.82
N THR A 3 -5.56 -80.78 10.76
CA THR A 3 -6.48 -79.67 10.68
C THR A 3 -5.81 -78.42 11.22
N THR A 4 -5.41 -77.55 10.33
CA THR A 4 -4.93 -76.22 10.66
C THR A 4 -6.11 -75.32 10.96
N SER A 5 -6.34 -75.01 12.22
CA SER A 5 -7.27 -73.96 12.64
C SER A 5 -6.70 -72.57 12.25
N PRO A 6 -7.46 -71.69 11.58
CA PRO A 6 -7.02 -70.33 11.39
C PRO A 6 -7.19 -69.59 12.71
N SER A 7 -6.11 -69.37 13.43
CA SER A 7 -6.08 -68.40 14.53
C SER A 7 -6.18 -67.00 13.89
N LEU A 8 -7.39 -66.50 13.73
CA LEU A 8 -7.64 -65.08 13.47
C LEU A 8 -7.10 -64.29 14.65
N GLY A 9 -5.88 -63.85 14.48
CA GLY A 9 -5.19 -63.09 15.51
C GLY A 9 -5.90 -61.74 15.74
N TYR A 10 -6.60 -61.66 16.88
CA TYR A 10 -7.17 -60.41 17.37
C TYR A 10 -6.13 -59.27 17.45
N GLY A 11 -4.85 -59.59 17.48
CA GLY A 11 -3.75 -58.65 17.43
C GLY A 11 -3.68 -57.81 16.12
N GLY A 12 -4.05 -58.42 14.96
CA GLY A 12 -4.09 -57.66 13.71
C GLY A 12 -5.21 -56.62 13.60
N LEU A 13 -6.33 -56.93 14.27
CA LEU A 13 -7.47 -56.00 14.29
C LEU A 13 -7.17 -54.77 15.16
N PHE A 14 -6.52 -54.94 16.30
CA PHE A 14 -6.10 -53.86 17.17
C PHE A 14 -5.02 -52.98 16.57
N LEU A 15 -4.08 -53.54 15.82
CA LEU A 15 -3.06 -52.77 15.12
C LEU A 15 -3.66 -51.94 13.98
N ASN A 16 -4.68 -52.45 13.30
CA ASN A 16 -5.35 -51.75 12.22
C ASN A 16 -6.24 -50.57 12.77
N ILE A 17 -6.90 -50.76 13.87
CA ILE A 17 -7.70 -49.73 14.56
C ILE A 17 -6.76 -48.66 15.14
N GLY A 18 -5.66 -49.06 15.77
CA GLY A 18 -4.64 -48.12 16.30
C GLY A 18 -3.99 -47.28 15.20
N GLY A 19 -3.69 -47.89 14.03
CA GLY A 19 -3.16 -47.17 12.86
C GLY A 19 -4.16 -46.17 12.27
N ALA A 20 -5.44 -46.55 12.18
CA ALA A 20 -6.49 -45.66 11.70
C ALA A 20 -6.77 -44.49 12.66
N LEU A 21 -6.74 -44.73 13.95
CA LEU A 21 -6.91 -43.69 14.98
C LEU A 21 -5.72 -42.72 15.02
N SER A 22 -4.48 -43.22 14.92
CA SER A 22 -3.30 -42.37 14.88
C SER A 22 -3.23 -41.53 13.58
N GLY A 23 -3.67 -42.10 12.45
CA GLY A 23 -3.80 -41.38 11.18
C GLY A 23 -4.86 -40.28 11.25
N ALA A 24 -6.04 -40.57 11.86
CA ALA A 24 -7.11 -39.59 12.02
C ALA A 24 -6.70 -38.43 12.95
N ILE A 25 -6.02 -38.74 14.06
CA ILE A 25 -5.49 -37.73 14.99
C ILE A 25 -4.41 -36.91 14.29
N GLY A 26 -3.49 -37.54 13.56
CA GLY A 26 -2.44 -36.85 12.82
C GLY A 26 -2.99 -35.92 11.74
N SER A 27 -4.00 -36.33 10.98
CA SER A 27 -4.66 -35.48 9.99
C SER A 27 -5.43 -34.33 10.60
N PHE A 28 -6.06 -34.53 11.76
CA PHE A 28 -6.74 -33.45 12.49
C PHE A 28 -5.76 -32.39 13.01
N TYR A 29 -4.62 -32.79 13.56
CA TYR A 29 -3.59 -31.86 14.02
C TYR A 29 -2.95 -31.13 12.85
N SER A 30 -2.66 -31.81 11.73
CA SER A 30 -2.08 -31.15 10.55
C SER A 30 -3.06 -30.16 9.92
N ALA A 31 -4.34 -30.47 9.84
CA ALA A 31 -5.38 -29.54 9.39
C ALA A 31 -5.50 -28.32 10.31
N LYS A 32 -5.43 -28.50 11.64
CA LYS A 32 -5.46 -27.42 12.60
C LYS A 32 -4.24 -26.51 12.50
N VAL A 33 -3.04 -27.08 12.34
CA VAL A 33 -1.81 -26.30 12.13
C VAL A 33 -1.86 -25.55 10.81
N ALA A 34 -2.35 -26.18 9.74
CA ALA A 34 -2.53 -25.52 8.44
C ALA A 34 -3.49 -24.32 8.55
N LYS A 35 -4.62 -24.48 9.27
CA LYS A 35 -5.56 -23.40 9.52
C LYS A 35 -4.91 -22.22 10.25
N ILE A 36 -4.18 -22.49 11.35
CA ILE A 36 -3.48 -21.45 12.12
C ILE A 36 -2.43 -20.72 11.24
N ASN A 37 -1.72 -21.45 10.39
CA ASN A 37 -0.77 -20.86 9.48
C ASN A 37 -1.44 -19.96 8.42
N LEU A 38 -2.58 -20.36 7.87
CA LEU A 38 -3.35 -19.55 6.93
C LEU A 38 -3.93 -18.29 7.59
N GLU A 39 -4.47 -18.42 8.78
CA GLU A 39 -4.95 -17.28 9.57
C GLU A 39 -3.80 -16.30 9.89
N GLY A 40 -2.62 -16.81 10.23
CA GLY A 40 -1.43 -16.00 10.46
C GLY A 40 -0.96 -15.28 9.18
N GLN A 41 -0.99 -15.94 8.03
CA GLN A 41 -0.65 -15.33 6.75
C GLN A 41 -1.66 -14.26 6.34
N ALA A 42 -2.95 -14.50 6.56
CA ALA A 42 -4.01 -13.53 6.29
C ALA A 42 -3.86 -12.29 7.18
N PHE A 43 -3.52 -12.46 8.47
CA PHE A 43 -3.25 -11.35 9.38
C PHE A 43 -2.04 -10.51 8.94
N ILE A 44 -0.95 -11.16 8.51
CA ILE A 44 0.24 -10.46 7.99
C ILE A 44 -0.12 -9.67 6.73
N ALA A 45 -0.89 -10.26 5.82
CA ALA A 45 -1.29 -9.60 4.59
C ALA A 45 -2.22 -8.39 4.86
N ASP A 46 -3.17 -8.48 5.79
CA ASP A 46 -4.00 -7.34 6.23
C ASP A 46 -3.14 -6.24 6.85
N THR A 47 -2.17 -6.61 7.70
CA THR A 47 -1.24 -5.65 8.30
C THR A 47 -0.41 -4.93 7.22
N ASN A 48 0.11 -5.66 6.24
CA ASN A 48 0.87 -5.08 5.13
C ASN A 48 0.01 -4.14 4.28
N ALA A 49 -1.26 -4.49 4.04
CA ALA A 49 -2.21 -3.62 3.34
C ALA A 49 -2.45 -2.30 4.10
N ARG A 50 -2.60 -2.35 5.42
CA ARG A 50 -2.74 -1.16 6.27
C ARG A 50 -1.48 -0.28 6.25
N ILE A 51 -0.31 -0.90 6.33
CA ILE A 51 0.98 -0.17 6.25
C ILE A 51 1.10 0.52 4.88
N ALA A 52 0.72 -0.15 3.80
CA ALA A 52 0.75 0.44 2.47
C ALA A 52 -0.24 1.61 2.33
N GLU A 53 -1.45 1.53 2.91
CA GLU A 53 -2.39 2.66 2.91
C GLU A 53 -1.86 3.84 3.73
N LEU A 54 -1.22 3.61 4.89
CA LEU A 54 -0.54 4.66 5.65
C LEU A 54 0.60 5.29 4.84
N GLY A 55 1.33 4.50 4.07
CA GLY A 55 2.33 4.98 3.12
C GLY A 55 1.73 5.90 2.06
N ALA A 56 0.59 5.52 1.48
CA ALA A 56 -0.14 6.35 0.51
C ALA A 56 -0.57 7.69 1.12
N GLN A 57 -1.13 7.67 2.32
CA GLN A 57 -1.55 8.89 3.03
C GLN A 57 -0.34 9.80 3.37
N SER A 58 0.77 9.20 3.79
CA SER A 58 2.01 9.95 4.06
C SER A 58 2.52 10.69 2.83
N VAL A 59 2.55 10.03 1.67
CA VAL A 59 2.99 10.65 0.41
C VAL A 59 2.05 11.75 -0.05
N LEU A 60 0.74 11.58 0.11
CA LEU A 60 -0.23 12.65 -0.19
C LEU A 60 -0.03 13.86 0.72
N ASN A 61 0.20 13.65 2.02
CA ASN A 61 0.48 14.73 2.96
C ASN A 61 1.79 15.46 2.62
N GLN A 62 2.84 14.74 2.23
CA GLN A 62 4.09 15.33 1.75
C GLN A 62 3.85 16.16 0.48
N GLY A 63 3.05 15.66 -0.46
CA GLY A 63 2.64 16.40 -1.65
C GLY A 63 1.94 17.71 -1.31
N GLN A 64 1.02 17.71 -0.35
CA GLN A 64 0.34 18.92 0.11
C GLN A 64 1.31 19.94 0.73
N GLN A 65 2.27 19.49 1.52
CA GLN A 65 3.31 20.35 2.08
C GLN A 65 4.19 20.97 0.99
N GLU A 66 4.56 20.18 -0.02
CA GLU A 66 5.36 20.67 -1.13
C GLU A 66 4.59 21.67 -2.00
N ILE A 67 3.30 21.45 -2.27
CA ILE A 67 2.40 22.42 -2.90
C ILE A 67 2.39 23.73 -2.11
N GLY A 68 2.33 23.67 -0.78
CA GLY A 68 2.44 24.83 0.08
C GLY A 68 3.75 25.60 -0.10
N ARG A 69 4.89 24.88 -0.20
CA ARG A 69 6.21 25.48 -0.44
C ARG A 69 6.30 26.17 -1.81
N VAL A 70 5.86 25.48 -2.87
CA VAL A 70 5.81 26.01 -4.23
C VAL A 70 4.97 27.29 -4.28
N THR A 71 3.80 27.26 -3.64
CA THR A 71 2.90 28.43 -3.58
C THR A 71 3.56 29.62 -2.86
N MET A 72 4.20 29.36 -1.71
CA MET A 72 4.91 30.43 -0.97
C MET A 72 6.11 30.99 -1.76
N GLN A 73 6.87 30.12 -2.42
CA GLN A 73 8.00 30.52 -3.23
C GLN A 73 7.56 31.39 -4.43
N ALA A 74 6.52 30.97 -5.14
CA ALA A 74 5.94 31.75 -6.23
C ALA A 74 5.41 33.11 -5.75
N GLY A 75 4.77 33.14 -4.57
CA GLY A 75 4.34 34.39 -3.95
C GLY A 75 5.49 35.35 -3.64
N ARG A 76 6.63 34.83 -3.16
CA ARG A 76 7.85 35.64 -2.93
C ARG A 76 8.42 36.18 -4.23
N VAL A 77 8.51 35.34 -5.27
CA VAL A 77 9.00 35.76 -6.62
C VAL A 77 8.09 36.86 -7.16
N LYS A 78 6.77 36.67 -7.13
CA LYS A 78 5.80 37.66 -7.60
C LYS A 78 5.90 38.97 -6.82
N SER A 79 6.04 38.89 -5.49
CA SER A 79 6.22 40.09 -4.65
C SER A 79 7.51 40.84 -4.99
N ALA A 80 8.62 40.14 -5.18
CA ALA A 80 9.89 40.74 -5.58
C ALA A 80 9.80 41.40 -6.98
N GLN A 81 9.15 40.75 -7.93
CA GLN A 81 8.89 41.31 -9.27
C GLN A 81 8.08 42.61 -9.18
N ARG A 82 7.00 42.62 -8.38
CA ARG A 82 6.16 43.80 -8.18
C ARG A 82 6.94 44.97 -7.56
N VAL A 83 7.75 44.69 -6.55
CA VAL A 83 8.59 45.72 -5.92
C VAL A 83 9.62 46.28 -6.93
N ALA A 84 10.30 45.41 -7.70
CA ALA A 84 11.26 45.82 -8.67
C ALA A 84 10.62 46.64 -9.80
N LEU A 85 9.47 46.25 -10.30
CA LEU A 85 8.73 46.99 -11.34
C LEU A 85 8.25 48.37 -10.83
N ALA A 86 7.66 48.40 -9.62
CA ALA A 86 7.20 49.62 -9.01
C ALA A 86 8.36 50.59 -8.73
N ALA A 87 9.53 50.12 -8.29
CA ALA A 87 10.73 50.93 -8.06
C ALA A 87 11.26 51.58 -9.35
N ASN A 88 11.01 50.96 -10.50
CA ASN A 88 11.34 51.49 -11.81
C ASN A 88 10.21 52.33 -12.46
N GLY A 89 9.14 52.63 -11.71
CA GLY A 89 8.04 53.43 -12.20
C GLY A 89 7.15 52.77 -13.22
N VAL A 90 7.20 51.43 -13.32
CA VAL A 90 6.40 50.63 -14.27
C VAL A 90 5.02 50.37 -13.67
N ASP A 91 3.95 50.59 -14.43
CA ASP A 91 2.59 50.22 -14.06
C ASP A 91 2.47 48.69 -14.01
N LEU A 92 1.97 48.19 -12.84
CA LEU A 92 1.86 46.77 -12.56
C LEU A 92 0.65 46.14 -13.25
N GLY A 93 -0.30 46.93 -13.70
CA GLY A 93 -1.55 46.46 -14.32
C GLY A 93 -1.56 46.37 -15.80
N GLU A 94 -0.53 46.91 -16.49
CA GLU A 94 -0.53 47.02 -17.93
C GLU A 94 0.75 46.51 -18.58
N GLY A 95 0.64 46.12 -19.87
CA GLY A 95 1.75 45.76 -20.73
C GLY A 95 2.59 44.58 -20.21
N ASN A 96 3.90 44.66 -20.42
CA ASN A 96 4.86 43.61 -20.08
C ASN A 96 4.91 43.24 -18.58
N ALA A 97 4.58 44.20 -17.70
CA ALA A 97 4.55 43.93 -16.26
C ALA A 97 3.39 43.00 -15.85
N ALA A 98 2.22 43.19 -16.48
CA ALA A 98 1.08 42.30 -16.29
C ALA A 98 1.34 40.89 -16.84
N GLU A 99 1.95 40.82 -18.03
CA GLU A 99 2.33 39.55 -18.67
C GLU A 99 3.37 38.76 -17.85
N LEU A 100 4.35 39.43 -17.25
CA LEU A 100 5.36 38.82 -16.40
C LEU A 100 4.72 38.20 -15.14
N GLN A 101 3.76 38.91 -14.51
CA GLN A 101 3.04 38.41 -13.36
C GLN A 101 2.12 37.23 -13.71
N ALA A 102 1.43 37.30 -14.87
CA ALA A 102 0.61 36.21 -15.38
C ALA A 102 1.46 34.97 -15.67
N SER A 103 2.64 35.14 -16.29
CA SER A 103 3.59 34.05 -16.54
C SER A 103 4.05 33.38 -15.23
N THR A 104 4.31 34.16 -14.18
CA THR A 104 4.66 33.61 -12.85
C THR A 104 3.52 32.81 -12.25
N ASP A 105 2.27 33.25 -12.41
CA ASP A 105 1.10 32.50 -11.93
C ASP A 105 0.88 31.19 -12.71
N ILE A 106 1.09 31.21 -14.02
CA ILE A 106 1.03 30.00 -14.87
C ILE A 106 2.10 28.99 -14.44
N MET A 107 3.34 29.43 -14.27
CA MET A 107 4.44 28.57 -13.82
C MET A 107 4.13 27.94 -12.45
N LYS A 108 3.61 28.74 -11.50
CA LYS A 108 3.17 28.23 -10.20
C LYS A 108 2.11 27.12 -10.34
N GLU A 109 1.12 27.29 -11.22
CA GLU A 109 0.08 26.27 -11.43
C GLU A 109 0.64 25.00 -12.08
N ILE A 110 1.58 25.14 -13.02
CA ILE A 110 2.27 23.98 -13.63
C ILE A 110 3.06 23.22 -12.57
N ASP A 111 3.84 23.91 -11.74
CA ASP A 111 4.64 23.30 -10.68
C ASP A 111 3.74 22.60 -9.66
N ARG A 112 2.67 23.27 -9.22
CA ARG A 112 1.68 22.71 -8.31
C ARG A 112 1.05 21.44 -8.86
N ASN A 113 0.57 21.46 -10.11
CA ASN A 113 -0.05 20.31 -10.75
C ASN A 113 0.95 19.15 -10.91
N THR A 114 2.22 19.47 -11.18
CA THR A 114 3.29 18.46 -11.28
C THR A 114 3.53 17.77 -9.93
N VAL A 115 3.61 18.53 -8.85
CA VAL A 115 3.77 17.99 -7.49
C VAL A 115 2.56 17.13 -7.10
N GLU A 116 1.35 17.61 -7.36
CA GLU A 116 0.12 16.89 -7.09
C GLU A 116 0.06 15.56 -7.87
N ALA A 117 0.32 15.60 -9.17
CA ALA A 117 0.34 14.41 -10.01
C ALA A 117 1.38 13.37 -9.55
N ASN A 118 2.55 13.82 -9.12
CA ASN A 118 3.59 12.95 -8.59
C ASN A 118 3.19 12.32 -7.25
N ALA A 119 2.59 13.08 -6.34
CA ALA A 119 2.09 12.58 -5.07
C ALA A 119 0.97 11.54 -5.27
N VAL A 120 0.02 11.81 -6.16
CA VAL A 120 -1.07 10.88 -6.51
C VAL A 120 -0.52 9.60 -7.14
N ARG A 121 0.45 9.71 -8.07
CA ARG A 121 1.07 8.54 -8.69
C ARG A 121 1.82 7.68 -7.68
N SER A 122 2.55 8.29 -6.76
CA SER A 122 3.24 7.58 -5.69
C SER A 122 2.27 6.92 -4.72
N ALA A 123 1.21 7.61 -4.32
CA ALA A 123 0.15 7.05 -3.47
C ALA A 123 -0.56 5.87 -4.15
N TRP A 124 -0.78 5.95 -5.45
CA TRP A 124 -1.34 4.86 -6.23
C TRP A 124 -0.46 3.60 -6.21
N GLY A 125 0.87 3.75 -6.27
CA GLY A 125 1.82 2.65 -6.12
C GLY A 125 1.65 1.91 -4.79
N TYR A 126 1.54 2.63 -3.68
CA TYR A 126 1.27 2.05 -2.37
C TYR A 126 -0.08 1.34 -2.30
N ARG A 127 -1.14 1.93 -2.87
CA ARG A 127 -2.48 1.32 -2.90
C ARG A 127 -2.52 0.05 -3.73
N THR A 128 -1.82 0.01 -4.85
CA THR A 128 -1.67 -1.22 -5.65
C THR A 128 -0.99 -2.33 -4.84
N GLN A 129 0.04 -1.99 -4.08
CA GLN A 129 0.70 -2.93 -3.18
C GLN A 129 -0.26 -3.43 -2.08
N ALA A 130 -1.09 -2.55 -1.50
CA ALA A 130 -2.10 -2.93 -0.51
C ALA A 130 -3.11 -3.94 -1.09
N VAL A 131 -3.63 -3.67 -2.29
CA VAL A 131 -4.57 -4.57 -2.98
C VAL A 131 -3.93 -5.92 -3.29
N ASN A 132 -2.68 -5.94 -3.77
CA ASN A 132 -1.97 -7.18 -4.03
C ASN A 132 -1.78 -8.00 -2.75
N SER A 133 -1.42 -7.37 -1.63
CA SER A 133 -1.30 -8.03 -0.33
C SER A 133 -2.64 -8.61 0.15
N GLN A 134 -3.75 -7.90 -0.07
CA GLN A 134 -5.10 -8.40 0.25
C GLN A 134 -5.50 -9.59 -0.62
N ASN A 135 -5.21 -9.53 -1.91
CA ASN A 135 -5.49 -10.63 -2.83
C ASN A 135 -4.69 -11.88 -2.46
N ASP A 136 -3.43 -11.74 -2.08
CA ASP A 136 -2.60 -12.84 -1.60
C ASP A 136 -3.18 -13.51 -0.34
N ALA A 137 -3.82 -12.73 0.52
CA ALA A 137 -4.51 -13.25 1.71
C ALA A 137 -5.78 -14.04 1.37
N LEU A 138 -6.47 -13.67 0.30
CA LEU A 138 -7.74 -14.31 -0.11
C LEU A 138 -7.53 -15.61 -0.92
N ILE A 139 -6.39 -15.76 -1.56
CA ILE A 139 -6.09 -16.91 -2.43
C ILE A 139 -5.48 -18.09 -1.63
N LYS A 140 -5.02 -17.87 -0.42
CA LYS A 140 -4.44 -18.88 0.49
C LYS A 140 -5.46 -19.45 1.45
#